data_070a25b9b5e803a46bf4dcf939f90d1a
#
_entry.id   070a25b9b5e803a46bf4dcf939f90d1a
#
_cell.length_a   1.000
_cell.length_b   1.000
_cell.length_c   1.000
_cell.angle_alpha   90.00
_cell.angle_beta   90.00
_cell.angle_gamma   90.00
#
_symmetry.space_group_name_H-M   'P 1'
#
loop_
_entity.id
_entity.type
_entity.pdbx_description
1 polymer ?
#
loop_
_entity_poly.entity_id
_entity_poly.type
_entity_poly.pdbx_seq_one_letter_code
_entity_poly.pdbx_strand_id
1 'polypeptide(L)'
;WTSGDRNQPIRVTGMVIAPRDRSRAGPRRVIAWTHGLIGISKRCAPSLGNTNFTLIPALDDVVRRGYTVVAPDYPGLGSDMVHPVLVGTSEGKSTLDAVRAARGIPEADAGSRFAVWGESQGGHAALWTGQLWSSYAPDLHLVGIAAIVPPTDLHRNFKEGSDARVRALL
;
A
#
# COMPACT_ATOMS: atom_id res chain seq x y z
N TRP A 1 -7.93 0.80 -10.52
CA TRP A 1 -7.48 -0.40 -11.22
C TRP A 1 -5.97 -0.56 -11.06
N THR A 2 -5.49 -1.77 -11.02
CA THR A 2 -4.07 -2.13 -11.06
C THR A 2 -3.85 -3.27 -12.06
N SER A 3 -2.59 -3.57 -12.39
CA SER A 3 -2.25 -4.69 -13.27
C SER A 3 -2.06 -5.98 -12.48
N GLY A 4 -2.81 -7.01 -12.82
CA GLY A 4 -2.62 -8.37 -12.31
C GLY A 4 -1.36 -9.04 -12.87
N ASP A 5 -1.13 -10.30 -12.50
CA ASP A 5 0.10 -11.04 -12.83
C ASP A 5 0.34 -11.21 -14.33
N ARG A 6 -0.74 -11.27 -15.12
CA ARG A 6 -0.69 -11.34 -16.59
C ARG A 6 -0.94 -9.98 -17.24
N ASN A 7 -0.68 -8.88 -16.53
CA ASN A 7 -0.95 -7.49 -16.94
C ASN A 7 -2.42 -7.18 -17.29
N GLN A 8 -3.36 -8.06 -16.92
CA GLN A 8 -4.79 -7.77 -17.04
C GLN A 8 -5.20 -6.71 -16.01
N PRO A 9 -6.15 -5.80 -16.33
CA PRO A 9 -6.65 -4.84 -15.37
C PRO A 9 -7.50 -5.55 -14.31
N ILE A 10 -7.17 -5.32 -13.04
CA ILE A 10 -7.94 -5.83 -11.89
C ILE A 10 -8.39 -4.67 -11.00
N ARG A 11 -9.52 -4.86 -10.33
CA ARG A 11 -10.06 -3.87 -9.41
C ARG A 11 -9.50 -4.10 -8.01
N VAL A 12 -8.93 -3.05 -7.44
CA VAL A 12 -8.43 -3.01 -6.06
C VAL A 12 -9.09 -1.84 -5.36
N THR A 13 -9.41 -2.01 -4.09
CA THR A 13 -9.93 -0.97 -3.21
C THR A 13 -8.81 -0.39 -2.36
N GLY A 14 -9.09 0.70 -1.65
CA GLY A 14 -8.15 1.36 -0.76
C GLY A 14 -8.71 2.65 -0.22
N MET A 15 -7.88 3.37 0.51
CA MET A 15 -8.24 4.64 1.13
C MET A 15 -7.34 5.77 0.62
N VAL A 16 -7.93 6.96 0.53
CA VAL A 16 -7.21 8.22 0.33
C VAL A 16 -7.64 9.17 1.43
N ILE A 17 -6.67 9.64 2.21
CA ILE A 17 -6.89 10.57 3.33
C ILE A 17 -6.08 11.84 3.04
N ALA A 18 -6.75 12.98 3.05
CA ALA A 18 -6.13 14.27 2.77
C ALA A 18 -6.61 15.35 3.76
N PRO A 19 -5.77 16.36 4.05
CA PRO A 19 -6.21 17.52 4.81
C PRO A 19 -7.36 18.24 4.09
N ARG A 20 -8.32 18.74 4.85
CA ARG A 20 -9.42 19.55 4.30
C ARG A 20 -8.97 20.94 3.87
N ASP A 21 -7.87 21.44 4.46
CA ASP A 21 -7.33 22.76 4.13
C ASP A 21 -6.67 22.74 2.75
N ARG A 22 -7.12 23.64 1.88
CA ARG A 22 -6.61 23.84 0.51
C ARG A 22 -5.76 25.11 0.37
N SER A 23 -5.40 25.76 1.48
CA SER A 23 -4.65 27.03 1.47
C SER A 23 -3.22 26.90 0.96
N ARG A 24 -2.73 25.69 0.73
CA ARG A 24 -1.37 25.41 0.30
C ARG A 24 -1.19 25.66 -1.20
N ALA A 25 -0.06 26.26 -1.57
CA ALA A 25 0.35 26.37 -2.96
C ALA A 25 0.92 25.02 -3.47
N GLY A 26 0.34 24.50 -4.55
CA GLY A 26 0.79 23.30 -5.28
C GLY A 26 0.37 21.98 -4.66
N PRO A 27 0.52 20.88 -5.42
CA PRO A 27 0.02 19.57 -5.03
C PRO A 27 0.76 19.00 -3.81
N ARG A 28 0.05 18.20 -3.02
CA ARG A 28 0.54 17.58 -1.78
C ARG A 28 1.52 16.47 -2.06
N ARG A 29 2.53 16.34 -1.20
CA ARG A 29 3.36 15.13 -1.16
C ARG A 29 2.52 13.96 -0.65
N VAL A 30 2.79 12.78 -1.15
CA VAL A 30 2.02 11.58 -0.83
C VAL A 30 2.84 10.65 0.06
N ILE A 31 2.20 10.07 1.07
CA ILE A 31 2.69 8.90 1.79
C ILE A 31 1.81 7.72 1.38
N ALA A 32 2.42 6.71 0.77
CA ALA A 32 1.77 5.45 0.52
C ALA A 32 2.00 4.54 1.73
N TRP A 33 0.93 4.25 2.48
CA TRP A 33 0.97 3.29 3.57
C TRP A 33 0.64 1.91 3.05
N THR A 34 1.52 0.96 3.30
CA THR A 34 1.38 -0.44 2.97
C THR A 34 1.22 -1.25 4.24
N HIS A 35 0.01 -1.82 4.46
CA HIS A 35 -0.35 -2.50 5.70
C HIS A 35 0.25 -3.91 5.79
N GLY A 36 0.41 -4.42 7.02
CA GLY A 36 0.80 -5.79 7.29
C GLY A 36 -0.32 -6.80 6.98
N LEU A 37 -0.04 -8.10 7.14
CA LEU A 37 -1.03 -9.15 6.95
C LEU A 37 -2.11 -9.05 8.04
N ILE A 38 -3.34 -8.81 7.63
CA ILE A 38 -4.53 -8.70 8.50
C ILE A 38 -5.60 -9.72 8.16
N GLY A 39 -5.25 -10.70 7.35
CA GLY A 39 -6.10 -11.78 6.86
C GLY A 39 -6.10 -11.86 5.34
N ILE A 40 -6.74 -12.90 4.82
CA ILE A 40 -6.71 -13.24 3.38
C ILE A 40 -8.08 -13.19 2.72
N SER A 41 -9.13 -12.93 3.48
CA SER A 41 -10.48 -12.89 2.94
C SER A 41 -10.87 -11.50 2.45
N LYS A 42 -11.84 -11.42 1.57
CA LYS A 42 -12.45 -10.18 1.08
C LYS A 42 -12.81 -9.19 2.20
N ARG A 43 -13.28 -9.71 3.34
CA ARG A 43 -13.72 -8.89 4.49
C ARG A 43 -12.57 -8.28 5.27
N CYS A 44 -11.34 -8.71 5.02
CA CYS A 44 -10.15 -8.22 5.69
C CYS A 44 -9.59 -6.94 5.04
N ALA A 45 -10.25 -6.39 4.02
CA ALA A 45 -9.83 -5.12 3.42
C ALA A 45 -9.89 -3.98 4.46
N PRO A 46 -8.78 -3.29 4.75
CA PRO A 46 -8.79 -2.16 5.67
C PRO A 46 -9.83 -1.10 5.33
N SER A 47 -10.06 -0.84 4.04
CA SER A 47 -11.03 0.18 3.60
C SER A 47 -12.48 -0.14 3.95
N LEU A 48 -12.81 -1.39 4.29
CA LEU A 48 -14.14 -1.83 4.66
C LEU A 48 -14.39 -1.85 6.17
N GLY A 49 -13.35 -1.69 6.99
CA GLY A 49 -13.44 -1.78 8.44
C GLY A 49 -13.76 -0.44 9.12
N ASN A 50 -14.30 -0.49 10.34
CA ASN A 50 -14.57 0.71 11.14
C ASN A 50 -13.32 1.27 11.85
N THR A 51 -12.21 0.53 11.86
CA THR A 51 -10.94 0.89 12.51
C THR A 51 -9.84 1.27 11.52
N ASN A 52 -10.22 1.59 10.30
CA ASN A 52 -9.34 1.80 9.14
C ASN A 52 -8.18 2.75 9.41
N PHE A 53 -8.48 3.85 10.12
CA PHE A 53 -7.50 4.91 10.37
C PHE A 53 -6.50 4.56 11.47
N THR A 54 -6.87 3.68 12.41
CA THR A 54 -5.97 3.27 13.50
C THR A 54 -4.86 2.32 13.04
N LEU A 55 -5.01 1.74 11.86
CA LEU A 55 -4.00 0.87 11.24
C LEU A 55 -2.86 1.66 10.57
N ILE A 56 -3.00 2.97 10.43
CA ILE A 56 -1.98 3.83 9.83
C ILE A 56 -1.27 4.58 10.97
N PRO A 57 -0.02 4.21 11.31
CA PRO A 57 0.70 4.86 12.39
C PRO A 57 0.87 6.36 12.14
N ALA A 58 0.78 7.18 13.17
CA ALA A 58 0.97 8.62 13.11
C ALA A 58 0.15 9.34 12.01
N LEU A 59 -1.00 8.79 11.60
CA LEU A 59 -1.82 9.35 10.52
C LEU A 59 -2.16 10.82 10.75
N ASP A 60 -2.59 11.17 11.96
CA ASP A 60 -2.95 12.56 12.30
C ASP A 60 -1.78 13.53 12.14
N ASP A 61 -0.57 13.12 12.50
CA ASP A 61 0.63 13.93 12.36
C ASP A 61 1.01 14.13 10.88
N VAL A 62 0.91 13.06 10.10
CA VAL A 62 1.19 13.08 8.66
C VAL A 62 0.20 14.01 7.95
N VAL A 63 -1.10 13.88 8.25
CA VAL A 63 -2.15 14.71 7.65
C VAL A 63 -2.01 16.17 8.09
N ARG A 64 -1.76 16.45 9.40
CA ARG A 64 -1.50 17.83 9.89
C ARG A 64 -0.29 18.49 9.24
N ARG A 65 0.73 17.73 8.85
CA ARG A 65 1.89 18.22 8.09
C ARG A 65 1.59 18.48 6.63
N GLY A 66 0.35 18.23 6.18
CA GLY A 66 -0.12 18.55 4.84
C GLY A 66 0.14 17.45 3.80
N TYR A 67 0.45 16.24 4.20
CA TYR A 67 0.57 15.11 3.28
C TYR A 67 -0.81 14.53 2.95
N THR A 68 -0.94 14.00 1.73
CA THR A 68 -2.00 13.06 1.39
C THR A 68 -1.51 11.64 1.66
N VAL A 69 -2.33 10.82 2.31
CA VAL A 69 -2.03 9.42 2.58
C VAL A 69 -2.86 8.55 1.65
N VAL A 70 -2.24 7.56 1.02
CA VAL A 70 -2.91 6.51 0.25
C VAL A 70 -2.62 5.16 0.88
N ALA A 71 -3.62 4.30 0.98
CA ALA A 71 -3.49 2.97 1.56
C ALA A 71 -4.28 1.96 0.71
N PRO A 72 -3.61 1.20 -0.19
CA PRO A 72 -4.26 0.13 -0.96
C PRO A 72 -4.62 -1.04 -0.06
N ASP A 73 -5.72 -1.73 -0.38
CA ASP A 73 -6.11 -2.97 0.30
C ASP A 73 -5.37 -4.22 -0.23
N TYR A 74 -4.68 -4.11 -1.33
CA TYR A 74 -4.13 -5.17 -2.18
C TYR A 74 -5.19 -6.00 -2.93
N PRO A 75 -4.81 -6.68 -4.04
CA PRO A 75 -5.69 -7.59 -4.76
C PRO A 75 -6.24 -8.71 -3.86
N GLY A 76 -7.52 -9.02 -4.03
CA GLY A 76 -8.19 -10.06 -3.23
C GLY A 76 -8.78 -9.57 -1.91
N LEU A 77 -8.27 -8.48 -1.34
CA LEU A 77 -8.94 -7.80 -0.23
C LEU A 77 -9.96 -6.80 -0.80
N GLY A 78 -11.19 -6.83 -0.29
CA GLY A 78 -12.29 -6.00 -0.81
C GLY A 78 -12.85 -6.43 -2.17
N SER A 79 -12.39 -7.55 -2.74
CA SER A 79 -12.82 -8.07 -4.04
C SER A 79 -13.01 -9.59 -4.00
N ASP A 80 -13.60 -10.17 -5.06
CA ASP A 80 -13.88 -11.62 -5.13
C ASP A 80 -12.68 -12.43 -5.67
N MET A 81 -11.49 -11.88 -5.63
CA MET A 81 -10.25 -12.56 -6.00
C MET A 81 -9.60 -13.23 -4.78
N VAL A 82 -8.76 -14.23 -5.02
CA VAL A 82 -7.85 -14.75 -3.99
C VAL A 82 -6.77 -13.71 -3.73
N HIS A 83 -6.48 -13.42 -2.46
CA HIS A 83 -5.39 -12.51 -2.10
C HIS A 83 -4.04 -13.16 -2.36
N PRO A 84 -3.20 -12.63 -3.27
CA PRO A 84 -1.87 -13.15 -3.54
C PRO A 84 -0.87 -12.64 -2.48
N VAL A 85 -0.94 -13.23 -1.29
CA VAL A 85 -0.10 -12.86 -0.14
C VAL A 85 1.37 -12.96 -0.50
N LEU A 86 2.14 -11.92 -0.20
CA LEU A 86 3.59 -11.83 -0.44
C LEU A 86 4.00 -12.03 -1.91
N VAL A 87 3.08 -11.78 -2.85
CA VAL A 87 3.43 -11.65 -4.26
C VAL A 87 3.80 -10.18 -4.53
N GLY A 88 5.09 -9.88 -4.45
CA GLY A 88 5.59 -8.51 -4.42
C GLY A 88 5.23 -7.69 -5.64
N THR A 89 5.19 -8.29 -6.85
CA THR A 89 4.75 -7.59 -8.06
C THR A 89 3.30 -7.11 -7.96
N SER A 90 2.43 -7.89 -7.33
CA SER A 90 1.03 -7.55 -7.10
C SER A 90 0.88 -6.41 -6.10
N GLU A 91 1.58 -6.51 -4.97
CA GLU A 91 1.55 -5.51 -3.90
C GLU A 91 2.17 -4.17 -4.35
N GLY A 92 3.34 -4.22 -5.00
CA GLY A 92 4.04 -3.02 -5.48
C GLY A 92 3.26 -2.27 -6.56
N LYS A 93 2.69 -2.98 -7.54
CA LYS A 93 1.83 -2.37 -8.56
C LYS A 93 0.59 -1.72 -7.94
N SER A 94 -0.07 -2.40 -7.01
CA SER A 94 -1.24 -1.84 -6.31
C SER A 94 -0.89 -0.55 -5.57
N THR A 95 0.27 -0.49 -4.93
CA THR A 95 0.74 0.69 -4.22
C THR A 95 1.00 1.86 -5.18
N LEU A 96 1.69 1.62 -6.28
CA LEU A 96 1.96 2.62 -7.31
C LEU A 96 0.68 3.16 -7.94
N ASP A 97 -0.26 2.27 -8.25
CA ASP A 97 -1.54 2.66 -8.84
C ASP A 97 -2.47 3.35 -7.84
N ALA A 98 -2.36 3.07 -6.53
CA ALA A 98 -3.05 3.85 -5.50
C ALA A 98 -2.59 5.31 -5.47
N VAL A 99 -1.28 5.57 -5.63
CA VAL A 99 -0.74 6.94 -5.76
C VAL A 99 -1.28 7.61 -7.03
N ARG A 100 -1.30 6.91 -8.15
CA ARG A 100 -1.89 7.43 -9.40
C ARG A 100 -3.37 7.74 -9.26
N ALA A 101 -4.14 6.83 -8.62
CA ALA A 101 -5.56 7.02 -8.39
C ALA A 101 -5.84 8.28 -7.53
N ALA A 102 -5.06 8.50 -6.48
CA ALA A 102 -5.21 9.69 -5.63
C ALA A 102 -4.98 11.00 -6.40
N ARG A 103 -4.10 11.01 -7.40
CA ARG A 103 -3.87 12.17 -8.27
C ARG A 103 -5.09 12.53 -9.14
N GLY A 104 -5.95 11.55 -9.39
CA GLY A 104 -7.23 11.75 -10.09
C GLY A 104 -8.37 12.22 -9.20
N ILE A 105 -8.14 12.38 -7.89
CA ILE A 105 -9.16 12.84 -6.92
C ILE A 105 -8.88 14.30 -6.58
N PRO A 106 -9.68 15.27 -7.05
CA PRO A 106 -9.42 16.69 -6.83
C PRO A 106 -9.31 17.09 -5.35
N GLU A 107 -10.09 16.42 -4.48
CA GLU A 107 -10.11 16.66 -3.03
C GLU A 107 -8.81 16.19 -2.34
N ALA A 108 -8.12 15.24 -2.92
CA ALA A 108 -6.86 14.73 -2.39
C ALA A 108 -5.68 15.66 -2.67
N ASP A 109 -5.76 16.45 -3.74
CA ASP A 109 -4.68 17.36 -4.18
C ASP A 109 -3.31 16.65 -4.23
N ALA A 110 -3.30 15.37 -4.61
CA ALA A 110 -2.13 14.52 -4.55
C ALA A 110 -1.17 14.81 -5.71
N GLY A 111 0.10 15.04 -5.40
CA GLY A 111 1.16 15.22 -6.39
C GLY A 111 1.80 13.91 -6.81
N SER A 112 2.82 14.01 -7.68
CA SER A 112 3.61 12.86 -8.14
C SER A 112 4.70 12.44 -7.15
N ARG A 113 5.12 13.31 -6.23
CA ARG A 113 6.18 13.01 -5.25
C ARG A 113 5.60 12.20 -4.10
N PHE A 114 6.14 11.00 -3.88
CA PHE A 114 5.67 10.12 -2.81
C PHE A 114 6.80 9.41 -2.10
N ALA A 115 6.55 9.04 -0.85
CA ALA A 115 7.31 8.04 -0.12
C ALA A 115 6.40 6.86 0.19
N VAL A 116 6.98 5.68 0.34
CA VAL A 116 6.25 4.48 0.77
C VAL A 116 6.72 4.07 2.16
N TRP A 117 5.78 3.67 3.00
CA TRP A 117 6.02 3.25 4.37
C TRP A 117 5.16 2.04 4.69
N GLY A 118 5.77 0.95 5.16
CA GLY A 118 5.04 -0.28 5.44
C GLY A 118 5.67 -1.17 6.49
N GLU A 119 4.87 -2.06 7.05
CA GLU A 119 5.26 -2.99 8.11
C GLU A 119 4.92 -4.43 7.72
N SER A 120 5.78 -5.39 8.06
CA SER A 120 5.60 -6.82 7.80
C SER A 120 5.36 -7.09 6.31
N GLN A 121 4.23 -7.69 5.91
CA GLN A 121 3.82 -7.78 4.50
C GLN A 121 3.87 -6.42 3.80
N GLY A 122 3.46 -5.35 4.49
CA GLY A 122 3.55 -3.98 3.96
C GLY A 122 4.99 -3.51 3.80
N GLY A 123 5.91 -3.93 4.66
CA GLY A 123 7.34 -3.69 4.48
C GLY A 123 7.88 -4.37 3.21
N HIS A 124 7.46 -5.60 2.94
CA HIS A 124 7.74 -6.30 1.68
C HIS A 124 7.14 -5.56 0.48
N ALA A 125 5.88 -5.13 0.56
CA ALA A 125 5.22 -4.33 -0.47
C ALA A 125 5.96 -3.00 -0.73
N ALA A 126 6.46 -2.34 0.32
CA ALA A 126 7.24 -1.10 0.20
C ALA A 126 8.55 -1.32 -0.58
N LEU A 127 9.27 -2.41 -0.31
CA LEU A 127 10.48 -2.76 -1.06
C LEU A 127 10.17 -3.05 -2.53
N TRP A 128 9.12 -3.81 -2.82
CA TRP A 128 8.68 -4.10 -4.18
C TRP A 128 8.17 -2.87 -4.92
N THR A 129 7.55 -1.92 -4.21
CA THR A 129 7.19 -0.61 -4.76
C THR A 129 8.43 0.11 -5.28
N GLY A 130 9.52 0.10 -4.51
CA GLY A 130 10.80 0.67 -4.92
C GLY A 130 11.44 -0.06 -6.10
N GLN A 131 11.36 -1.39 -6.11
CA GLN A 131 11.89 -2.22 -7.20
C GLN A 131 11.17 -1.97 -8.53
N LEU A 132 9.86 -1.76 -8.49
CA LEU A 132 9.03 -1.62 -9.69
C LEU A 132 8.85 -0.18 -10.17
N TRP A 133 9.04 0.79 -9.27
CA TRP A 133 8.68 2.18 -9.51
C TRP A 133 9.17 2.71 -10.87
N SER A 134 10.46 2.64 -11.14
CA SER A 134 11.05 3.30 -12.33
C SER A 134 10.56 2.71 -13.65
N SER A 135 10.24 1.41 -13.68
CA SER A 135 9.77 0.72 -14.89
C SER A 135 8.25 0.75 -15.04
N TYR A 136 7.51 0.64 -13.94
CA TYR A 136 6.05 0.54 -13.97
C TYR A 136 5.36 1.89 -13.86
N ALA A 137 5.92 2.82 -13.08
CA ALA A 137 5.31 4.13 -12.80
C ALA A 137 6.31 5.29 -12.95
N PRO A 138 6.91 5.50 -14.14
CA PRO A 138 7.88 6.56 -14.40
C PRO A 138 7.29 7.97 -14.30
N ASP A 139 5.96 8.10 -14.30
CA ASP A 139 5.21 9.35 -14.07
C ASP A 139 5.16 9.78 -12.61
N LEU A 140 5.56 8.89 -11.69
CA LEU A 140 5.66 9.16 -10.26
C LEU A 140 7.11 9.44 -9.85
N HIS A 141 7.31 10.09 -8.71
CA HIS A 141 8.63 10.41 -8.17
C HIS A 141 8.77 9.86 -6.75
N LEU A 142 9.36 8.68 -6.62
CA LEU A 142 9.65 8.07 -5.32
C LEU A 142 10.80 8.79 -4.63
N VAL A 143 10.58 9.26 -3.39
CA VAL A 143 11.57 10.03 -2.62
C VAL A 143 12.11 9.26 -1.41
N GLY A 144 11.49 8.16 -1.03
CA GLY A 144 11.95 7.36 0.10
C GLY A 144 11.12 6.11 0.35
N ILE A 145 11.74 5.14 1.01
CA ILE A 145 11.13 3.87 1.42
C ILE A 145 11.43 3.65 2.89
N ALA A 146 10.40 3.36 3.68
CA ALA A 146 10.54 2.89 5.06
C ALA A 146 9.87 1.51 5.16
N ALA A 147 10.68 0.46 5.23
CA ALA A 147 10.23 -0.91 5.38
C ALA A 147 10.54 -1.42 6.79
N ILE A 148 9.52 -1.70 7.58
CA ILE A 148 9.63 -2.18 8.96
C ILE A 148 9.41 -3.69 8.95
N VAL A 149 10.35 -4.44 9.49
CA VAL A 149 10.34 -5.91 9.61
C VAL A 149 9.85 -6.66 8.36
N PRO A 150 10.35 -6.32 7.14
CA PRO A 150 9.90 -6.97 5.92
C PRO A 150 10.34 -8.43 5.86
N PRO A 151 9.49 -9.38 5.44
CA PRO A 151 9.91 -10.75 5.14
C PRO A 151 10.71 -10.76 3.82
N THR A 152 12.03 -10.74 3.91
CA THR A 152 12.94 -10.63 2.74
C THR A 152 13.46 -11.97 2.24
N ASP A 153 13.47 -13.00 3.09
CA ASP A 153 13.83 -14.36 2.71
C ASP A 153 12.65 -15.31 2.93
N LEU A 154 11.72 -15.31 1.99
CA LEU A 154 10.50 -16.11 2.08
C LEU A 154 10.82 -17.61 2.14
N HIS A 155 11.82 -18.09 1.39
CA HIS A 155 12.20 -19.49 1.40
C HIS A 155 12.64 -19.94 2.80
N ARG A 156 13.50 -19.16 3.44
CA ARG A 156 13.98 -19.42 4.80
C ARG A 156 12.84 -19.30 5.80
N ASN A 157 12.04 -18.26 5.70
CA ASN A 157 10.90 -18.02 6.59
C ASN A 157 9.90 -19.20 6.56
N PHE A 158 9.65 -19.77 5.38
CA PHE A 158 8.77 -20.95 5.24
C PHE A 158 9.42 -22.25 5.72
N LYS A 159 10.71 -22.43 5.48
CA LYS A 159 11.42 -23.66 5.86
C LYS A 159 11.77 -23.74 7.35
N GLU A 160 12.26 -22.63 7.90
CA GLU A 160 12.81 -22.57 9.26
C GLU A 160 11.83 -21.98 10.28
N GLY A 161 10.72 -21.39 9.82
CA GLY A 161 9.64 -20.90 10.66
C GLY A 161 9.00 -22.03 11.45
N SER A 162 9.66 -22.42 12.54
CA SER A 162 9.26 -23.53 13.42
C SER A 162 8.03 -23.23 14.27
N ASP A 163 7.55 -21.97 14.30
CA ASP A 163 6.37 -21.61 15.07
C ASP A 163 5.10 -21.95 14.27
N ALA A 164 4.33 -22.89 14.82
CA ALA A 164 3.03 -23.31 14.26
C ALA A 164 2.07 -22.12 14.02
N ARG A 165 2.23 -21.03 14.76
CA ARG A 165 1.43 -19.81 14.60
C ARG A 165 1.78 -19.07 13.30
N VAL A 166 3.04 -19.03 12.91
CA VAL A 166 3.46 -18.41 11.63
C VAL A 166 2.96 -19.25 10.46
N ARG A 167 3.00 -20.60 10.57
CA ARG A 167 2.47 -21.49 9.54
C ARG A 167 0.95 -21.42 9.38
N ALA A 168 0.22 -21.06 10.43
CA ALA A 168 -1.23 -20.91 10.39
C ALA A 168 -1.69 -19.57 9.79
N LEU A 169 -0.77 -18.61 9.63
CA LEU A 169 -1.04 -17.29 9.03
C LEU A 169 -0.72 -17.22 7.54
N LEU A 170 -0.05 -18.25 7.03
CA LEU A 170 0.39 -18.39 5.63
C LEU A 170 -0.34 -19.53 4.94
#